data_7ae29082807b5bb3e61ac5e9f1a00fb9
#
_entry.id   7ae29082807b5bb3e61ac5e9f1a00fb9
#
_cell.length_a   1.000
_cell.length_b   1.000
_cell.length_c   1.000
_cell.angle_alpha   90.00
_cell.angle_beta   90.00
_cell.angle_gamma   90.00
#
_symmetry.space_group_name_H-M   'P 1'
#
loop_
_entity.id
_entity.type
_entity.pdbx_description
1 polymer ?
#
loop_
_entity_poly.entity_id
_entity_poly.type
_entity_poly.pdbx_seq_one_letter_code
_entity_poly.pdbx_strand_id
1 'polypeptide(L)'
;MVVEMTELQGVMGRDYALKEGAEASVADAIYEHWMPRAANAPLPTSPAGTLLALADRLDSLVGLFAVGLSPKSNADPYGLRRAALGIIQIVTAKGIDIDLGXXXXXXGHLIEKVAAAQPVEVSQASQAEVLDFIAGRLRSWLGEQDWRPDVLEAVLAAQSHNPTRALQGLRELTGWVTRPNWEALLDGFARCVRITRSEANRYGIAPDAFVDGAERHLFAVYTEAFKRLPEAGNVDAFLNAXXXXXXXXXEPMLPAITDFFEKVMVNAEDTAIRQNRLGLLQAISALQDGRADLSKLTGF
;
A
#
# COMPACT_ATOMS: atom_id res chain seq x y z
N MET A 1 10.38 -26.58 27.92
CA MET A 1 11.60 -25.86 28.24
C MET A 1 11.55 -24.39 27.85
N VAL A 2 11.26 -24.09 26.59
CA VAL A 2 11.26 -22.68 26.17
C VAL A 2 10.18 -21.88 26.86
N VAL A 3 9.05 -22.50 27.17
CA VAL A 3 7.97 -21.80 27.86
C VAL A 3 8.41 -21.34 29.25
N GLU A 4 9.26 -22.14 29.92
CA GLU A 4 9.73 -21.83 31.27
C GLU A 4 11.04 -21.03 31.27
N MET A 5 11.85 -21.24 30.23
CA MET A 5 13.16 -20.58 30.11
C MET A 5 13.23 -19.88 28.77
N THR A 6 12.49 -18.77 28.67
CA THR A 6 12.29 -18.09 27.40
C THR A 6 13.59 -17.54 26.81
N GLU A 7 14.59 -17.29 27.65
CA GLU A 7 15.87 -16.81 27.15
C GLU A 7 16.61 -17.83 26.31
N LEU A 8 16.19 -19.09 26.37
CA LEU A 8 16.78 -20.15 25.53
C LEU A 8 16.13 -20.24 24.15
N GLN A 9 15.12 -19.45 23.90
CA GLN A 9 14.40 -19.52 22.62
C GLN A 9 15.38 -19.25 21.47
N GLY A 10 15.47 -20.22 20.55
CA GLY A 10 16.39 -20.14 19.43
C GLY A 10 17.82 -20.55 19.75
N VAL A 11 18.24 -20.42 20.99
CA VAL A 11 19.63 -20.73 21.34
C VAL A 11 19.91 -22.21 21.26
N MET A 12 19.04 -23.01 21.84
CA MET A 12 19.29 -24.47 21.85
C MET A 12 19.22 -25.05 20.47
N GLY A 13 18.26 -24.60 19.63
CA GLY A 13 18.18 -25.07 18.27
C GLY A 13 19.44 -24.74 17.49
N ARG A 14 19.94 -23.52 17.65
CA ARG A 14 21.18 -23.13 17.00
C ARG A 14 22.35 -24.02 17.45
N ASP A 15 22.46 -24.24 18.75
CA ASP A 15 23.57 -25.01 19.29
C ASP A 15 23.51 -26.46 18.82
N TYR A 16 22.33 -27.08 18.83
CA TYR A 16 22.18 -28.43 18.34
C TYR A 16 22.52 -28.55 16.85
N ALA A 17 22.06 -27.55 16.05
CA ALA A 17 22.36 -27.57 14.64
C ALA A 17 23.87 -27.51 14.39
N LEU A 18 24.57 -26.64 15.12
CA LEU A 18 26.02 -26.54 14.98
C LEU A 18 26.71 -27.84 15.38
N LYS A 19 26.25 -28.47 16.44
CA LYS A 19 26.85 -29.75 16.87
C LYS A 19 26.63 -30.84 15.84
N GLU A 20 25.55 -30.78 15.08
CA GLU A 20 25.28 -31.79 14.07
C GLU A 20 25.87 -31.42 12.71
N GLY A 21 26.67 -30.41 12.65
CA GLY A 21 27.41 -30.07 11.45
C GLY A 21 26.74 -29.12 10.48
N ALA A 22 25.66 -28.45 10.89
CA ALA A 22 25.01 -27.47 10.04
C ALA A 22 25.92 -26.27 9.80
N GLU A 23 25.77 -25.65 8.63
CA GLU A 23 26.51 -24.44 8.35
C GLU A 23 26.08 -23.33 9.31
N ALA A 24 26.99 -22.39 9.58
CA ALA A 24 26.71 -21.30 10.50
C ALA A 24 25.51 -20.48 10.07
N SER A 25 25.34 -20.27 8.76
CA SER A 25 24.19 -19.48 8.29
C SER A 25 22.87 -20.18 8.60
N VAL A 26 22.82 -21.50 8.53
CA VAL A 26 21.62 -22.25 8.89
C VAL A 26 21.35 -22.15 10.38
N ALA A 27 22.39 -22.33 11.18
CA ALA A 27 22.25 -22.25 12.63
C ALA A 27 21.81 -20.85 13.08
N ASP A 28 22.38 -19.83 12.46
CA ASP A 28 21.98 -18.45 12.77
C ASP A 28 20.53 -18.19 12.40
N ALA A 29 20.06 -18.75 11.28
CA ALA A 29 18.66 -18.58 10.89
C ALA A 29 17.73 -19.23 11.91
N ILE A 30 18.12 -20.39 12.44
CA ILE A 30 17.32 -21.05 13.48
C ILE A 30 17.22 -20.15 14.71
N TYR A 31 18.33 -19.54 15.10
CA TYR A 31 18.33 -18.64 16.24
C TYR A 31 17.47 -17.38 15.97
N GLU A 32 17.58 -16.84 14.78
CA GLU A 32 16.99 -15.53 14.47
C GLU A 32 15.51 -15.58 14.09
N HIS A 33 14.98 -16.76 13.71
CA HIS A 33 13.61 -16.76 13.15
C HIS A 33 12.55 -16.38 14.20
N TRP A 34 12.89 -16.41 15.47
CA TRP A 34 12.01 -15.97 16.54
C TRP A 34 11.94 -14.45 16.68
N MET A 35 12.91 -13.75 16.08
CA MET A 35 12.97 -12.30 16.23
C MET A 35 12.01 -11.61 15.30
N PRO A 36 11.40 -10.49 15.67
CA PRO A 36 11.51 -9.88 17.01
C PRO A 36 10.63 -10.63 18.00
N ARG A 37 11.11 -10.75 19.26
CA ARG A 37 10.36 -11.44 20.31
C ARG A 37 9.28 -10.60 20.91
N ALA A 38 9.37 -9.29 20.73
CA ALA A 38 8.41 -8.33 21.24
C ALA A 38 8.53 -7.07 20.42
N ALA A 39 7.56 -6.16 20.57
CA ALA A 39 7.66 -4.86 19.93
C ALA A 39 8.97 -4.19 20.36
N ASN A 40 9.69 -3.61 19.41
CA ASN A 40 10.96 -2.90 19.66
C ASN A 40 12.11 -3.81 20.07
N ALA A 41 11.96 -5.13 19.97
CA ALA A 41 13.05 -6.05 20.22
C ALA A 41 13.92 -6.18 18.97
N PRO A 42 15.14 -6.73 19.12
CA PRO A 42 16.03 -6.91 17.97
C PRO A 42 15.39 -7.75 16.87
N LEU A 43 15.71 -7.39 15.63
CA LEU A 43 15.22 -8.06 14.43
C LEU A 43 16.25 -9.07 13.93
N PRO A 44 15.81 -10.05 13.11
CA PRO A 44 16.79 -10.93 12.45
C PRO A 44 17.75 -10.08 11.62
N THR A 45 19.02 -10.48 11.60
CA THR A 45 20.02 -9.71 10.85
C THR A 45 20.46 -10.40 9.58
N SER A 46 20.47 -11.72 9.55
CA SER A 46 20.91 -12.45 8.36
C SER A 46 19.75 -12.56 7.35
N PRO A 47 20.08 -12.65 6.06
CA PRO A 47 19.01 -12.89 5.07
C PRO A 47 18.22 -14.16 5.32
N ALA A 48 18.89 -15.24 5.67
CA ALA A 48 18.19 -16.50 5.93
C ALA A 48 17.30 -16.42 7.15
N GLY A 49 17.78 -15.78 8.22
CA GLY A 49 16.96 -15.59 9.42
C GLY A 49 15.76 -14.72 9.16
N THR A 50 15.95 -13.67 8.38
CA THR A 50 14.85 -12.78 8.01
C THR A 50 13.79 -13.52 7.21
N LEU A 51 14.23 -14.29 6.21
CA LEU A 51 13.28 -15.02 5.38
C LEU A 51 12.52 -16.06 6.21
N LEU A 52 13.25 -16.79 7.07
CA LEU A 52 12.60 -17.80 7.90
C LEU A 52 11.61 -17.17 8.88
N ALA A 53 11.96 -16.03 9.47
CA ALA A 53 11.07 -15.34 10.39
C ALA A 53 9.77 -14.92 9.71
N LEU A 54 9.88 -14.38 8.49
CA LEU A 54 8.70 -13.99 7.73
C LEU A 54 7.85 -15.18 7.34
N ALA A 55 8.51 -16.24 6.82
CA ALA A 55 7.80 -17.42 6.36
C ALA A 55 7.06 -18.11 7.50
N ASP A 56 7.70 -18.22 8.66
CA ASP A 56 7.08 -18.87 9.81
C ASP A 56 5.84 -18.13 10.27
N ARG A 57 5.92 -16.80 10.33
CA ARG A 57 4.79 -15.99 10.77
C ARG A 57 3.64 -16.03 9.78
N LEU A 58 3.94 -15.92 8.50
CA LEU A 58 2.88 -16.00 7.49
C LEU A 58 2.24 -17.37 7.45
N ASP A 59 3.05 -18.42 7.57
CA ASP A 59 2.53 -19.78 7.60
C ASP A 59 1.56 -19.98 8.77
N SER A 60 1.94 -19.48 9.95
CA SER A 60 1.07 -19.58 11.13
C SER A 60 -0.24 -18.83 10.93
N LEU A 61 -0.16 -17.59 10.43
CA LEU A 61 -1.36 -16.79 10.22
C LEU A 61 -2.31 -17.47 9.23
N VAL A 62 -1.77 -17.85 8.08
CA VAL A 62 -2.61 -18.43 7.04
C VAL A 62 -3.21 -19.77 7.49
N GLY A 63 -2.38 -20.62 8.08
CA GLY A 63 -2.83 -21.94 8.50
C GLY A 63 -3.85 -21.92 9.63
N LEU A 64 -3.59 -21.08 10.64
CA LEU A 64 -4.51 -21.04 11.78
C LEU A 64 -5.81 -20.34 11.44
N PHE A 65 -5.76 -19.31 10.60
CA PHE A 65 -7.00 -18.69 10.13
C PHE A 65 -7.83 -19.69 9.31
N ALA A 66 -7.16 -20.53 8.51
CA ALA A 66 -7.87 -21.49 7.68
C ALA A 66 -8.70 -22.48 8.47
N VAL A 67 -8.24 -22.82 9.68
CA VAL A 67 -8.98 -23.78 10.53
C VAL A 67 -9.77 -23.08 11.63
N GLY A 68 -10.01 -21.79 11.51
CA GLY A 68 -10.91 -21.07 12.39
C GLY A 68 -10.33 -20.62 13.71
N LEU A 69 -9.01 -20.56 13.83
CA LEU A 69 -8.37 -20.21 15.09
C LEU A 69 -7.84 -18.78 15.11
N SER A 70 -8.50 -17.88 14.39
CA SER A 70 -8.13 -16.47 14.42
C SER A 70 -8.39 -15.86 15.79
N PRO A 71 -7.65 -14.80 16.16
CA PRO A 71 -7.88 -14.15 17.45
C PRO A 71 -9.28 -13.57 17.55
N LYS A 72 -9.87 -13.65 18.74
CA LYS A 72 -11.21 -13.11 19.00
C LYS A 72 -11.17 -12.28 20.27
N SER A 73 -11.67 -11.06 20.17
CA SER A 73 -11.65 -10.12 21.30
C SER A 73 -10.25 -10.05 21.88
N ASN A 74 -10.11 -10.34 23.16
CA ASN A 74 -8.81 -10.31 23.82
C ASN A 74 -8.08 -11.63 23.77
N ALA A 75 -8.69 -12.68 23.25
CA ALA A 75 -8.08 -14.00 23.22
C ALA A 75 -7.20 -14.16 21.99
N ASP A 76 -5.96 -14.49 22.22
CA ASP A 76 -4.99 -14.72 21.15
C ASP A 76 -4.01 -15.80 21.62
N PRO A 77 -4.49 -17.04 21.76
CA PRO A 77 -3.65 -18.08 22.36
C PRO A 77 -2.42 -18.43 21.55
N TYR A 78 -2.40 -18.12 20.27
CA TYR A 78 -1.27 -18.46 19.41
C TYR A 78 -0.36 -17.27 19.08
N GLY A 79 -0.62 -16.12 19.70
CA GLY A 79 0.22 -14.96 19.48
C GLY A 79 0.17 -14.41 18.07
N LEU A 80 -1.00 -14.49 17.41
CA LEU A 80 -1.07 -14.09 16.01
C LEU A 80 -1.00 -12.58 15.82
N ARG A 81 -1.44 -11.79 16.81
CA ARG A 81 -1.25 -10.34 16.73
C ARG A 81 0.23 -9.99 16.75
N ARG A 82 0.99 -10.67 17.59
CA ARG A 82 2.44 -10.48 17.64
C ARG A 82 3.10 -10.95 16.36
N ALA A 83 2.61 -12.04 15.77
CA ALA A 83 3.16 -12.54 14.52
C ALA A 83 2.96 -11.51 13.40
N ALA A 84 1.77 -10.93 13.31
CA ALA A 84 1.49 -9.93 12.29
C ALA A 84 2.35 -8.68 12.50
N LEU A 85 2.47 -8.23 13.75
CA LEU A 85 3.33 -7.07 14.03
C LEU A 85 4.79 -7.37 13.70
N GLY A 86 5.25 -8.58 13.96
CA GLY A 86 6.60 -8.97 13.59
C GLY A 86 6.86 -8.87 12.09
N ILE A 87 5.90 -9.32 11.29
CA ILE A 87 6.02 -9.17 9.84
C ILE A 87 6.19 -7.70 9.48
N ILE A 88 5.31 -6.86 10.03
CA ILE A 88 5.32 -5.42 9.73
C ILE A 88 6.67 -4.81 10.10
N GLN A 89 7.14 -5.09 11.31
CA GLN A 89 8.39 -4.52 11.78
C GLN A 89 9.59 -4.97 10.95
N ILE A 90 9.62 -6.25 10.58
CA ILE A 90 10.74 -6.76 9.78
C ILE A 90 10.75 -6.10 8.40
N VAL A 91 9.62 -6.10 7.70
CA VAL A 91 9.63 -5.62 6.32
C VAL A 91 9.86 -4.11 6.26
N THR A 92 9.28 -3.34 7.19
CA THR A 92 9.47 -1.89 7.16
C THR A 92 10.91 -1.50 7.53
N ALA A 93 11.48 -2.15 8.55
CA ALA A 93 12.83 -1.82 8.98
C ALA A 93 13.86 -2.17 7.90
N LYS A 94 13.63 -3.22 7.15
CA LYS A 94 14.58 -3.67 6.15
C LYS A 94 14.25 -3.19 4.75
N GLY A 95 13.16 -2.44 4.59
CA GLY A 95 12.77 -1.93 3.28
C GLY A 95 12.35 -3.02 2.30
N ILE A 96 11.79 -4.09 2.81
CA ILE A 96 11.38 -5.20 1.95
C ILE A 96 10.02 -4.87 1.33
N ASP A 97 9.98 -4.87 0.01
CA ASP A 97 8.79 -4.54 -0.76
C ASP A 97 7.96 -5.80 -0.96
N ILE A 98 7.00 -6.03 -0.07
CA ILE A 98 6.16 -7.21 -0.11
C ILE A 98 4.71 -6.80 -0.36
N ASP A 99 4.12 -7.34 -1.42
CA ASP A 99 2.69 -7.21 -1.67
C ASP A 99 1.99 -8.42 -1.04
N LEU A 100 1.35 -8.18 0.10
CA LEU A 100 0.69 -9.27 0.82
C LEU A 100 -0.57 -9.74 0.11
N GLY A 101 -1.20 -8.83 -0.55
CA GLY A 101 -2.37 -9.19 -1.34
C GLY A 101 -3.16 -7.97 -1.72
N UNK A 102 -3.48 -7.92 -2.77
CA UNK A 102 -4.21 -6.78 -3.20
C UNK A 102 -5.42 -7.20 -3.92
N UNK A 103 -6.07 -6.49 -4.00
CA UNK A 103 -7.23 -6.79 -4.73
C UNK A 103 -6.94 -6.78 -6.15
N UNK A 104 -6.13 -6.34 -6.46
CA UNK A 104 -5.98 -6.23 -7.86
C UNK A 104 -5.24 -7.37 -8.39
N UNK A 105 -5.49 -7.70 -9.16
CA UNK A 105 -5.02 -8.65 -9.87
C UNK A 105 -3.65 -9.07 -10.00
N UNK A 106 -2.92 -8.79 -9.62
CA UNK A 106 -1.67 -9.32 -9.98
C UNK A 106 -1.57 -10.67 -9.36
N UNK A 107 -1.19 -11.30 -9.95
CA UNK A 107 -1.09 -12.63 -9.50
C UNK A 107 0.06 -12.77 -8.65
N GLY A 108 0.08 -13.65 -7.85
CA GLY A 108 1.20 -14.06 -7.08
C GLY A 108 1.37 -13.29 -5.79
N HIS A 109 0.27 -12.87 -5.22
CA HIS A 109 0.35 -12.23 -3.92
C HIS A 109 0.83 -13.22 -2.88
N LEU A 110 1.55 -12.73 -1.89
CA LEU A 110 2.24 -13.59 -0.95
C LEU A 110 1.28 -14.46 -0.13
N ILE A 111 0.18 -13.87 0.36
CA ILE A 111 -0.78 -14.66 1.14
C ILE A 111 -1.36 -15.78 0.29
N GLU A 112 -1.63 -15.51 -0.97
CA GLU A 112 -2.15 -16.54 -1.87
C GLU A 112 -1.14 -17.68 -2.05
N LYS A 113 0.13 -17.35 -2.19
CA LYS A 113 1.16 -18.36 -2.34
C LYS A 113 1.33 -19.20 -1.08
N VAL A 114 1.29 -18.57 0.07
CA VAL A 114 1.39 -19.29 1.34
C VAL A 114 0.17 -20.19 1.52
N ALA A 115 -1.02 -19.71 1.13
CA ALA A 115 -2.25 -20.49 1.21
C ALA A 115 -2.17 -21.74 0.35
N ALA A 116 -1.61 -21.60 -0.85
CA ALA A 116 -1.49 -22.77 -1.76
C ALA A 116 -0.56 -23.84 -1.21
N ALA A 117 0.36 -23.47 -0.32
CA ALA A 117 1.32 -24.40 0.25
C ALA A 117 0.81 -25.08 1.53
N GLN A 118 -0.38 -24.71 2.01
CA GLN A 118 -0.90 -25.29 3.25
C GLN A 118 -1.41 -26.71 3.02
N PRO A 119 -1.34 -27.57 4.05
CA PRO A 119 -1.89 -28.93 3.94
C PRO A 119 -3.40 -28.97 3.94
N VAL A 120 -4.07 -27.86 4.29
CA VAL A 120 -5.52 -27.78 4.28
C VAL A 120 -5.93 -26.75 3.24
N GLU A 121 -7.18 -26.82 2.79
CA GLU A 121 -7.68 -25.84 1.85
C GLU A 121 -7.88 -24.52 2.56
N VAL A 122 -7.41 -23.43 1.92
CA VAL A 122 -7.56 -22.08 2.45
C VAL A 122 -8.47 -21.31 1.51
N SER A 123 -9.65 -20.95 1.99
CA SER A 123 -10.63 -20.26 1.16
C SER A 123 -10.18 -18.84 0.83
N GLN A 124 -10.78 -18.27 -0.22
CA GLN A 124 -10.55 -16.86 -0.54
C GLN A 124 -10.96 -15.96 0.62
N ALA A 125 -12.05 -16.31 1.30
CA ALA A 125 -12.50 -15.52 2.43
C ALA A 125 -11.47 -15.53 3.56
N SER A 126 -10.86 -16.70 3.81
CA SER A 126 -9.84 -16.80 4.84
C SER A 126 -8.60 -15.99 4.48
N GLN A 127 -8.20 -16.01 3.21
CA GLN A 127 -7.07 -15.21 2.76
C GLN A 127 -7.34 -13.72 2.95
N ALA A 128 -8.57 -13.29 2.65
CA ALA A 128 -8.94 -11.89 2.85
C ALA A 128 -8.91 -11.52 4.34
N GLU A 129 -9.33 -12.44 5.21
CA GLU A 129 -9.27 -12.19 6.65
C GLU A 129 -7.84 -12.02 7.14
N VAL A 130 -6.91 -12.81 6.63
CA VAL A 130 -5.50 -12.65 7.00
C VAL A 130 -4.99 -11.28 6.59
N LEU A 131 -5.28 -10.88 5.35
CA LEU A 131 -4.86 -9.57 4.87
C LEU A 131 -5.44 -8.46 5.73
N ASP A 132 -6.74 -8.52 6.03
CA ASP A 132 -7.39 -7.52 6.87
C ASP A 132 -6.79 -7.49 8.26
N PHE A 133 -6.43 -8.66 8.78
CA PHE A 133 -5.85 -8.74 10.11
C PHE A 133 -4.47 -8.05 10.15
N ILE A 134 -3.63 -8.32 9.15
CA ILE A 134 -2.33 -7.66 9.08
C ILE A 134 -2.50 -6.16 8.88
N ALA A 135 -3.43 -5.77 7.99
CA ALA A 135 -3.69 -4.35 7.76
C ALA A 135 -4.16 -3.65 9.04
N GLY A 136 -4.97 -4.34 9.85
CA GLY A 136 -5.40 -3.78 11.14
C GLY A 136 -4.25 -3.57 12.10
N ARG A 137 -3.31 -4.52 12.12
CA ARG A 137 -2.12 -4.35 12.96
C ARG A 137 -1.25 -3.22 12.47
N LEU A 138 -1.13 -3.08 11.13
CA LEU A 138 -0.39 -1.97 10.55
C LEU A 138 -1.00 -0.64 10.96
N ARG A 139 -2.32 -0.53 10.86
CA ARG A 139 -3.02 0.70 11.26
C ARG A 139 -2.76 1.02 12.73
N SER A 140 -2.85 0.01 13.61
CA SER A 140 -2.60 0.24 15.02
C SER A 140 -1.17 0.68 15.30
N TRP A 141 -0.22 0.03 14.66
CA TRP A 141 1.20 0.33 14.85
C TRP A 141 1.54 1.75 14.39
N LEU A 142 1.06 2.11 13.20
CA LEU A 142 1.31 3.45 12.68
C LEU A 142 0.53 4.50 13.47
N GLY A 143 -0.66 4.16 13.95
CA GLY A 143 -1.48 5.08 14.72
C GLY A 143 -0.87 5.47 16.06
N GLU A 144 0.04 4.66 16.59
CA GLU A 144 0.77 5.00 17.82
C GLU A 144 1.92 5.95 17.57
N GLN A 145 2.24 6.21 16.30
CA GLN A 145 3.31 7.14 15.92
C GLN A 145 2.71 8.51 15.66
N ASP A 146 3.55 9.47 15.33
CA ASP A 146 3.13 10.87 15.21
C ASP A 146 2.67 11.25 13.81
N TRP A 147 1.93 10.39 13.14
CA TRP A 147 1.38 10.73 11.83
C TRP A 147 0.08 11.50 11.98
N ARG A 148 -0.13 12.48 11.11
CA ARG A 148 -1.41 13.17 11.04
C ARG A 148 -2.49 12.15 10.67
N PRO A 149 -3.60 12.09 11.42
CA PRO A 149 -4.58 11.02 11.18
C PRO A 149 -5.16 10.99 9.75
N ASP A 150 -5.41 12.15 9.15
CA ASP A 150 -5.97 12.15 7.81
C ASP A 150 -4.96 11.67 6.76
N VAL A 151 -3.68 11.98 6.96
CA VAL A 151 -2.63 11.48 6.07
C VAL A 151 -2.52 9.97 6.20
N LEU A 152 -2.56 9.46 7.42
CA LEU A 152 -2.53 8.02 7.65
C LEU A 152 -3.69 7.32 6.94
N GLU A 153 -4.91 7.86 7.09
CA GLU A 153 -6.05 7.24 6.45
C GLU A 153 -5.96 7.27 4.94
N ALA A 154 -5.46 8.38 4.38
CA ALA A 154 -5.31 8.50 2.92
C ALA A 154 -4.38 7.42 2.36
N VAL A 155 -3.24 7.20 3.03
CA VAL A 155 -2.27 6.22 2.54
C VAL A 155 -2.76 4.79 2.78
N LEU A 156 -3.31 4.51 3.95
CA LEU A 156 -3.76 3.15 4.25
C LEU A 156 -4.95 2.74 3.39
N ALA A 157 -5.79 3.68 2.97
CA ALA A 157 -6.87 3.35 2.06
C ALA A 157 -6.36 2.77 0.75
N ALA A 158 -5.15 3.13 0.35
CA ALA A 158 -4.59 2.71 -0.93
C ALA A 158 -3.51 1.64 -0.81
N GLN A 159 -2.77 1.59 0.30
CA GLN A 159 -1.54 0.80 0.36
C GLN A 159 -1.41 -0.08 1.61
N SER A 160 -2.50 -0.40 2.29
CA SER A 160 -2.38 -1.22 3.51
C SER A 160 -1.89 -2.64 3.23
N HIS A 161 -1.88 -3.06 1.97
CA HIS A 161 -1.43 -4.40 1.59
C HIS A 161 0.09 -4.51 1.47
N ASN A 162 0.81 -3.42 1.66
CA ASN A 162 2.27 -3.40 1.52
C ASN A 162 2.83 -2.46 2.58
N PRO A 163 3.22 -2.99 3.75
CA PRO A 163 3.61 -2.10 4.86
C PRO A 163 4.80 -1.19 4.55
N THR A 164 5.78 -1.67 3.81
CA THR A 164 6.93 -0.85 3.47
C THR A 164 6.55 0.32 2.58
N ARG A 165 5.72 0.05 1.57
CA ARG A 165 5.26 1.13 0.70
C ARG A 165 4.31 2.08 1.42
N ALA A 166 3.49 1.56 2.34
CA ALA A 166 2.61 2.43 3.13
C ALA A 166 3.43 3.40 3.96
N LEU A 167 4.48 2.92 4.62
CA LEU A 167 5.33 3.80 5.41
C LEU A 167 6.02 4.84 4.52
N GLN A 168 6.50 4.44 3.37
CA GLN A 168 7.11 5.38 2.44
C GLN A 168 6.09 6.41 1.97
N GLY A 169 4.88 5.97 1.64
CA GLY A 169 3.81 6.89 1.23
C GLY A 169 3.45 7.88 2.32
N LEU A 170 3.47 7.43 3.59
CA LEU A 170 3.24 8.34 4.71
C LEU A 170 4.30 9.43 4.78
N ARG A 171 5.55 9.04 4.64
CA ARG A 171 6.64 10.02 4.66
C ARG A 171 6.48 11.03 3.54
N GLU A 172 6.17 10.53 2.34
CA GLU A 172 6.04 11.40 1.18
C GLU A 172 4.85 12.32 1.31
N LEU A 173 3.66 11.79 1.64
CA LEU A 173 2.47 12.62 1.73
C LEU A 173 2.58 13.63 2.87
N THR A 174 3.19 13.24 3.97
CA THR A 174 3.42 14.19 5.07
C THR A 174 4.22 15.40 4.59
N GLY A 175 5.23 15.18 3.75
CA GLY A 175 5.99 16.29 3.20
C GLY A 175 5.15 17.19 2.30
N TRP A 176 4.23 16.59 1.55
CA TRP A 176 3.41 17.37 0.63
C TRP A 176 2.36 18.23 1.33
N VAL A 177 1.67 17.69 2.34
CA VAL A 177 0.58 18.43 2.97
C VAL A 177 1.06 19.65 3.73
N THR A 178 2.35 19.74 4.03
CA THR A 178 2.91 20.89 4.73
C THR A 178 3.43 21.98 3.79
N ARG A 179 3.39 21.75 2.47
CA ARG A 179 3.86 22.76 1.52
C ARG A 179 2.90 23.94 1.43
N PRO A 180 3.44 25.15 1.21
CA PRO A 180 2.57 26.33 1.15
C PRO A 180 1.51 26.27 0.05
N ASN A 181 1.80 25.62 -1.08
CA ASN A 181 0.86 25.53 -2.19
C ASN A 181 -0.04 24.31 -2.12
N TRP A 182 -0.04 23.59 -0.99
CA TRP A 182 -0.77 22.33 -0.92
C TRP A 182 -2.27 22.49 -1.14
N GLU A 183 -2.87 23.55 -0.57
CA GLU A 183 -4.31 23.73 -0.70
C GLU A 183 -4.72 23.86 -2.16
N ALA A 184 -3.96 24.60 -2.95
CA ALA A 184 -4.27 24.77 -4.36
C ALA A 184 -4.12 23.45 -5.12
N LEU A 185 -3.07 22.69 -4.81
CA LEU A 185 -2.86 21.39 -5.46
C LEU A 185 -4.00 20.43 -5.13
N LEU A 186 -4.35 20.35 -3.85
CA LEU A 186 -5.44 19.47 -3.44
C LEU A 186 -6.76 19.88 -4.08
N ASP A 187 -7.06 21.17 -4.10
CA ASP A 187 -8.33 21.64 -4.67
C ASP A 187 -8.42 21.32 -6.15
N GLY A 188 -7.34 21.51 -6.89
CA GLY A 188 -7.36 21.23 -8.32
C GLY A 188 -7.64 19.77 -8.62
N PHE A 189 -6.94 18.88 -7.91
CA PHE A 189 -7.19 17.45 -8.08
C PHE A 189 -8.58 17.06 -7.58
N ALA A 190 -8.98 17.62 -6.45
CA ALA A 190 -10.27 17.29 -5.85
C ALA A 190 -11.43 17.62 -6.78
N ARG A 191 -11.31 18.69 -7.58
CA ARG A 191 -12.38 19.02 -8.53
C ARG A 191 -12.63 17.88 -9.52
N CYS A 192 -11.56 17.25 -10.00
CA CYS A 192 -11.70 16.12 -10.91
C CYS A 192 -12.42 14.95 -10.24
N VAL A 193 -12.07 14.68 -9.00
CA VAL A 193 -12.68 13.59 -8.24
C VAL A 193 -14.14 13.89 -7.95
N ARG A 194 -14.43 15.09 -7.45
CA ARG A 194 -15.78 15.43 -7.02
C ARG A 194 -16.77 15.43 -8.17
N ILE A 195 -16.37 15.94 -9.34
CA ILE A 195 -17.31 16.03 -10.46
C ILE A 195 -17.59 14.67 -11.09
N THR A 196 -16.72 13.70 -10.86
CA THR A 196 -16.86 12.38 -11.48
C THR A 196 -17.31 11.28 -10.52
N ARG A 197 -17.26 11.50 -9.21
CA ARG A 197 -17.48 10.37 -8.29
C ARG A 197 -18.92 9.88 -8.26
N SER A 198 -19.87 10.68 -8.69
CA SER A 198 -21.26 10.25 -8.74
C SER A 198 -21.63 9.53 -10.03
N GLU A 199 -20.71 9.48 -11.01
CA GLU A 199 -20.99 8.81 -12.28
C GLU A 199 -20.96 7.30 -12.07
N ALA A 200 -22.02 6.62 -12.53
CA ALA A 200 -22.14 5.17 -12.39
C ALA A 200 -21.22 4.44 -13.35
N ASN A 201 -20.93 5.04 -14.49
CA ASN A 201 -20.15 4.39 -15.54
C ASN A 201 -18.77 4.99 -15.68
N ARG A 202 -17.82 4.17 -16.11
CA ARG A 202 -16.50 4.64 -16.53
C ARG A 202 -16.54 4.83 -18.03
N TYR A 203 -16.10 5.99 -18.49
CA TYR A 203 -16.17 6.33 -19.90
C TYR A 203 -14.79 6.23 -20.53
N GLY A 204 -14.74 5.65 -21.73
CA GLY A 204 -13.53 5.65 -22.53
C GLY A 204 -13.26 7.04 -23.07
N ILE A 205 -12.00 7.30 -23.36
CA ILE A 205 -11.60 8.58 -23.95
C ILE A 205 -11.43 8.38 -25.43
N ALA A 206 -12.07 9.26 -26.22
CA ALA A 206 -11.89 9.29 -27.67
C ALA A 206 -11.07 10.53 -28.01
N PRO A 207 -9.75 10.39 -28.18
CA PRO A 207 -8.90 11.58 -28.33
C PRO A 207 -9.25 12.45 -29.52
N ASP A 208 -9.70 11.83 -30.61
CA ASP A 208 -10.03 12.60 -31.82
C ASP A 208 -11.35 13.32 -31.71
N ALA A 209 -12.15 13.07 -30.68
CA ALA A 209 -13.46 13.66 -30.52
C ALA A 209 -13.45 14.89 -29.61
N PHE A 210 -12.31 15.26 -29.05
CA PHE A 210 -12.24 16.50 -28.28
C PHE A 210 -12.48 17.71 -29.19
N VAL A 211 -13.31 18.62 -28.74
CA VAL A 211 -13.69 19.77 -29.56
C VAL A 211 -13.05 21.08 -29.13
N ASP A 212 -12.48 21.13 -27.93
CA ASP A 212 -11.92 22.34 -27.37
C ASP A 212 -10.41 22.17 -27.17
N GLY A 213 -9.66 23.27 -27.40
CA GLY A 213 -8.22 23.20 -27.23
C GLY A 213 -7.80 22.86 -25.81
N ALA A 214 -8.57 23.32 -24.82
CA ALA A 214 -8.24 23.01 -23.42
C ALA A 214 -8.43 21.53 -23.13
N GLU A 215 -9.40 20.86 -23.76
CA GLU A 215 -9.57 19.43 -23.64
C GLU A 215 -8.34 18.69 -24.19
N ARG A 216 -7.96 19.06 -25.40
CA ARG A 216 -6.82 18.41 -26.07
C ARG A 216 -5.55 18.62 -25.29
N HIS A 217 -5.36 19.82 -24.75
CA HIS A 217 -4.17 20.11 -23.98
C HIS A 217 -4.13 19.31 -22.68
N LEU A 218 -5.23 19.27 -21.94
CA LEU A 218 -5.26 18.49 -20.70
C LEU A 218 -5.00 17.00 -20.97
N PHE A 219 -5.61 16.47 -22.04
CA PHE A 219 -5.40 15.09 -22.39
C PHE A 219 -3.93 14.81 -22.73
N ALA A 220 -3.28 15.73 -23.44
CA ALA A 220 -1.87 15.56 -23.79
C ALA A 220 -0.99 15.57 -22.53
N VAL A 221 -1.26 16.49 -21.62
CA VAL A 221 -0.50 16.58 -20.36
C VAL A 221 -0.71 15.31 -19.53
N TYR A 222 -1.96 14.88 -19.43
CA TYR A 222 -2.28 13.65 -18.71
C TYR A 222 -1.56 12.45 -19.30
N THR A 223 -1.59 12.31 -20.62
CA THR A 223 -0.98 11.16 -21.29
C THR A 223 0.52 11.09 -21.03
N GLU A 224 1.20 12.23 -21.11
CA GLU A 224 2.63 12.25 -20.84
C GLU A 224 2.94 11.92 -19.38
N ALA A 225 2.14 12.45 -18.46
CA ALA A 225 2.33 12.13 -17.05
C ALA A 225 2.11 10.66 -16.76
N PHE A 226 1.04 10.11 -17.35
CA PHE A 226 0.70 8.71 -17.14
C PHE A 226 1.83 7.77 -17.60
N LYS A 227 2.44 8.09 -18.75
CA LYS A 227 3.52 7.27 -19.27
C LYS A 227 4.72 7.22 -18.34
N ARG A 228 4.96 8.29 -17.59
CA ARG A 228 6.14 8.41 -16.73
C ARG A 228 5.92 7.92 -15.32
N LEU A 229 4.66 7.69 -14.92
CA LEU A 229 4.39 7.28 -13.54
C LEU A 229 4.79 5.83 -13.31
N PRO A 230 5.46 5.52 -12.19
CA PRO A 230 5.70 4.13 -11.80
C PRO A 230 4.38 3.43 -11.61
N GLU A 231 4.42 2.10 -11.64
CA GLU A 231 3.18 1.31 -11.61
C GLU A 231 2.29 1.63 -10.43
N ALA A 232 2.84 1.68 -9.22
CA ALA A 232 2.01 1.91 -8.06
C ALA A 232 2.84 2.35 -6.88
N GLY A 233 2.18 2.87 -5.87
CA GLY A 233 2.77 3.10 -4.57
C GLY A 233 3.62 4.35 -4.43
N ASN A 234 3.89 5.06 -5.50
CA ASN A 234 4.78 6.20 -5.44
C ASN A 234 3.98 7.50 -5.36
N VAL A 235 3.81 7.99 -4.12
CA VAL A 235 3.04 9.21 -3.86
C VAL A 235 3.77 10.44 -4.43
N ASP A 236 5.10 10.50 -4.25
CA ASP A 236 5.87 11.64 -4.78
C ASP A 236 5.73 11.78 -6.29
N ALA A 237 5.83 10.68 -7.03
CA ALA A 237 5.72 10.74 -8.47
C ALA A 237 4.35 11.26 -8.90
N PHE A 238 3.30 10.76 -8.23
CA PHE A 238 1.94 11.20 -8.52
C PHE A 238 1.77 12.69 -8.25
N LEU A 239 2.17 13.15 -7.09
CA LEU A 239 1.95 14.55 -6.72
C LEU A 239 2.89 15.49 -7.49
N ASN A 240 4.06 15.06 -7.84
CA ASN A 240 4.92 15.84 -8.74
C ASN A 240 4.28 16.00 -10.11
N ALA A 241 3.65 15.01 -10.60
CA ALA A 241 2.91 15.15 -11.87
C ALA A 241 1.74 16.12 -11.78
N UNK A 242 1.15 16.05 -10.73
CA UNK A 242 0.06 16.93 -10.51
C UNK A 242 0.46 18.33 -10.27
N UNK A 243 1.53 18.71 -9.60
CA UNK A 243 1.81 20.01 -9.16
C UNK A 243 3.15 20.53 -9.43
N UNK A 244 3.89 19.89 -9.43
CA UNK A 244 5.22 20.40 -9.49
C UNK A 244 5.76 20.12 -10.83
N UNK A 245 6.43 20.88 -11.14
CA UNK A 245 7.08 20.75 -12.40
C UNK A 245 8.12 19.73 -12.18
N UNK A 246 7.98 18.84 -12.65
CA UNK A 246 8.97 17.83 -12.58
C UNK A 246 10.18 18.32 -13.26
N UNK A 247 11.00 18.00 -12.89
CA UNK A 247 12.23 18.45 -13.46
C UNK A 247 12.21 18.03 -14.88
N UNK A 248 12.09 17.76 -15.39
CA UNK A 248 12.26 17.46 -16.76
C UNK A 248 11.07 18.03 -17.52
N UNK A 249 11.14 18.63 -17.90
CA UNK A 249 10.27 19.21 -18.75
C UNK A 249 8.90 18.63 -18.90
N UNK A 250 8.55 18.12 -18.07
CA UNK A 250 7.22 17.64 -18.15
C UNK A 250 6.34 18.77 -17.67
N GLU A 251 5.31 18.88 -18.29
CA GLU A 251 4.35 19.93 -17.95
C GLU A 251 3.47 19.44 -16.78
N PRO A 252 3.32 20.23 -15.72
CA PRO A 252 2.46 19.83 -14.60
C PRO A 252 0.99 19.90 -15.01
N MET A 253 0.17 19.05 -14.38
CA MET A 253 -1.25 18.96 -14.74
C MET A 253 -2.10 20.06 -14.14
N LEU A 254 -1.72 20.61 -12.99
CA LEU A 254 -2.62 21.55 -12.30
C LEU A 254 -2.99 22.76 -13.14
N PRO A 255 -2.05 23.46 -13.80
CA PRO A 255 -2.46 24.58 -14.66
C PRO A 255 -3.37 24.12 -15.80
N ALA A 256 -3.12 22.96 -16.37
CA ALA A 256 -3.97 22.45 -17.46
C ALA A 256 -5.37 22.10 -16.94
N ILE A 257 -5.46 21.56 -15.72
CA ILE A 257 -6.76 21.28 -15.09
C ILE A 257 -7.51 22.60 -14.86
N THR A 258 -6.83 23.59 -14.32
CA THR A 258 -7.45 24.89 -14.06
C THR A 258 -7.98 25.52 -15.37
N ASP A 259 -7.13 25.50 -16.40
CA ASP A 259 -7.53 26.05 -17.69
C ASP A 259 -8.73 25.31 -18.27
N PHE A 260 -8.72 23.99 -18.13
CA PHE A 260 -9.85 23.16 -18.59
C PHE A 260 -11.16 23.58 -17.93
N PHE A 261 -11.15 23.69 -16.59
CA PHE A 261 -12.39 24.04 -15.90
C PHE A 261 -12.82 25.49 -16.16
N GLU A 262 -11.89 26.38 -16.50
CA GLU A 262 -12.26 27.74 -16.86
C GLU A 262 -12.91 27.84 -18.24
N LYS A 263 -12.48 26.99 -19.18
CA LYS A 263 -12.87 27.15 -20.58
C LYS A 263 -13.88 26.11 -21.06
N VAL A 264 -14.08 25.02 -20.32
CA VAL A 264 -14.87 23.89 -20.80
C VAL A 264 -16.02 23.64 -19.82
N MET A 265 -17.22 23.47 -20.38
CA MET A 265 -18.37 23.05 -19.59
C MET A 265 -18.42 21.52 -19.62
N VAL A 266 -18.13 20.90 -18.47
CA VAL A 266 -18.04 19.44 -18.40
C VAL A 266 -19.38 18.81 -18.75
N ASN A 267 -20.46 19.30 -18.17
CA ASN A 267 -21.79 18.75 -18.39
C ASN A 267 -22.45 19.36 -19.65
N ALA A 268 -21.80 19.11 -20.77
CA ALA A 268 -22.32 19.57 -22.05
C ALA A 268 -23.64 18.86 -22.39
N GLU A 269 -24.46 19.50 -23.22
CA GLU A 269 -25.71 18.89 -23.64
C GLU A 269 -25.49 17.68 -24.55
N ASP A 270 -24.46 17.74 -25.39
CA ASP A 270 -24.12 16.60 -26.26
C ASP A 270 -23.56 15.48 -25.39
N THR A 271 -24.22 14.33 -25.42
CA THR A 271 -23.85 13.22 -24.55
C THR A 271 -22.43 12.71 -24.83
N ALA A 272 -22.06 12.59 -26.11
CA ALA A 272 -20.73 12.09 -26.45
C ALA A 272 -19.64 13.04 -25.98
N ILE A 273 -19.87 14.33 -26.13
CA ILE A 273 -18.91 15.33 -25.65
C ILE A 273 -18.80 15.28 -24.12
N ARG A 274 -19.93 15.21 -23.44
CA ARG A 274 -19.97 15.12 -21.99
C ARG A 274 -19.21 13.89 -21.50
N GLN A 275 -19.49 12.72 -22.09
CA GLN A 275 -18.86 11.48 -21.64
C GLN A 275 -17.36 11.49 -21.90
N ASN A 276 -16.93 12.10 -22.99
CA ASN A 276 -15.50 12.20 -23.29
C ASN A 276 -14.78 13.05 -22.25
N ARG A 277 -15.40 14.16 -21.86
CA ARG A 277 -14.85 15.02 -20.84
C ARG A 277 -14.80 14.33 -19.48
N LEU A 278 -15.89 13.67 -19.11
CA LEU A 278 -15.93 12.92 -17.85
C LEU A 278 -14.91 11.80 -17.83
N GLY A 279 -14.75 11.11 -18.96
CA GLY A 279 -13.74 10.04 -19.05
C GLY A 279 -12.34 10.54 -18.80
N LEU A 280 -12.01 11.72 -19.33
CA LEU A 280 -10.70 12.31 -19.08
C LEU A 280 -10.51 12.61 -17.60
N LEU A 281 -11.52 13.20 -16.96
CA LEU A 281 -11.41 13.54 -15.54
C LEU A 281 -11.41 12.29 -14.66
N GLN A 282 -12.12 11.24 -15.08
CA GLN A 282 -12.06 9.97 -14.37
C GLN A 282 -10.64 9.37 -14.44
N ALA A 283 -10.01 9.47 -15.61
CA ALA A 283 -8.65 8.96 -15.76
C ALA A 283 -7.67 9.72 -14.87
N ILE A 284 -7.83 11.04 -14.79
CA ILE A 284 -6.98 11.85 -13.92
C ILE A 284 -7.22 11.47 -12.45
N SER A 285 -8.50 11.32 -12.07
CA SER A 285 -8.83 10.93 -10.71
C SER A 285 -8.22 9.57 -10.33
N ALA A 286 -8.18 8.66 -11.29
CA ALA A 286 -7.67 7.31 -11.04
C ALA A 286 -6.15 7.30 -10.84
N LEU A 287 -5.46 8.39 -11.11
CA LEU A 287 -4.01 8.43 -10.86
C LEU A 287 -3.67 8.23 -9.38
N GLN A 288 -4.62 8.49 -8.49
CA GLN A 288 -4.38 8.27 -7.06
C GLN A 288 -4.49 6.80 -6.65
N ASP A 289 -5.05 5.97 -7.51
CA ASP A 289 -5.29 4.56 -7.15
C ASP A 289 -3.97 3.86 -6.83
N GLY A 290 -3.96 3.14 -5.71
CA GLY A 290 -2.76 2.43 -5.26
C GLY A 290 -1.69 3.33 -4.66
N ARG A 291 -1.94 4.63 -4.55
CA ARG A 291 -0.98 5.58 -4.00
C ARG A 291 -1.50 6.22 -2.72
N ALA A 292 -2.58 6.98 -2.82
CA ALA A 292 -3.20 7.58 -1.64
C ALA A 292 -4.60 8.03 -2.03
N ASP A 293 -5.56 7.80 -1.15
CA ASP A 293 -6.92 8.30 -1.37
C ASP A 293 -7.01 9.70 -0.79
N LEU A 294 -6.83 10.70 -1.64
CA LEU A 294 -6.77 12.08 -1.18
C LEU A 294 -8.09 12.59 -0.63
N SER A 295 -9.21 11.88 -0.91
CA SER A 295 -10.50 12.29 -0.37
C SER A 295 -10.57 12.15 1.15
N LYS A 296 -9.62 11.42 1.75
CA LYS A 296 -9.56 11.29 3.20
C LYS A 296 -8.90 12.49 3.88
N LEU A 297 -8.27 13.36 3.10
CA LEU A 297 -7.53 14.48 3.67
C LEU A 297 -8.46 15.62 4.07
N THR A 298 -8.11 16.28 5.15
CA THR A 298 -8.78 17.52 5.56
C THR A 298 -8.63 18.54 4.44
N GLY A 299 -9.74 19.16 4.08
CA GLY A 299 -9.74 20.19 3.05
C GLY A 299 -10.08 19.70 1.66
N PHE A 300 -10.29 18.39 1.49
CA PHE A 300 -10.64 17.84 0.19
C PHE A 300 -11.99 18.34 -0.35
#